data_effc57ee6b201ae6203ee1eeaf06c5e5
#
_entry.id   effc57ee6b201ae6203ee1eeaf06c5e5
#
_cell.length_a   1.000
_cell.length_b   1.000
_cell.length_c   1.000
_cell.angle_alpha   90.00
_cell.angle_beta   90.00
_cell.angle_gamma   90.00
#
_symmetry.space_group_name_H-M   'P 1'
#
loop_
_entity.id
_entity.type
_entity.pdbx_description
1 polymer ?
#
loop_
_entity_poly.entity_id
_entity_poly.type
_entity_poly.pdbx_seq_one_letter_code
_entity_poly.pdbx_strand_id
1 'polypeptide(L)'
;MRQENMTTTPTTSFRRTALAALAGVALAGVSQLAAAATIGIMAPLSGPQAIVGQDQVDGFMLAVGQLGGKLGGQPATILKEDDQLKPEIGSQIVRKFIGKDKVDAIVGLSFSNVLMASLPRIAESGTVAIATNAGPSPLAGAGCKANVFSAAWQNDGAAEAMGKFAQDKGLKKVYLMAPNYQAGKDMMTGFKRYFKGQIVDEVYTQVNQPDYSAELAQLQSAKPDAVFVFYPGGMGVNFIKQMSQAGLMAKVPLYSVFTVDGTTLPGLHDAAVGSVSGAMWDAALDTPENRKFVADFERKYKRTPSEYAATAYDAANILNIALGKAKAGDAKALAVAVKAAGSEFKSVRGPFAFNNNNLPVQNYYAFETIKSGSSVVGKLVATPLTRQTDAYHAQCALK
;
A
#
# COMPACT_ATOMS: atom_id res chain seq x y z
N MET A 1 110.47 21.19 28.61
CA MET A 1 110.80 19.76 28.39
C MET A 1 109.61 19.18 27.69
N ARG A 2 109.80 18.96 26.40
CA ARG A 2 109.72 17.65 25.72
C ARG A 2 108.36 17.00 25.90
N GLN A 3 107.68 16.50 24.94
CA GLN A 3 107.86 16.07 23.55
C GLN A 3 106.44 15.55 23.18
N GLU A 4 105.92 15.94 22.03
CA GLU A 4 105.81 15.09 20.83
C GLU A 4 105.08 13.79 21.08
N ASN A 5 104.05 13.41 20.34
CA ASN A 5 103.99 12.97 18.97
C ASN A 5 102.55 12.62 18.61
N MET A 6 102.06 13.19 17.57
CA MET A 6 101.94 12.55 16.19
C MET A 6 100.91 11.38 16.05
N THR A 7 100.05 11.67 15.18
CA THR A 7 99.45 10.79 14.14
C THR A 7 98.48 9.71 14.63
N THR A 8 97.35 9.59 14.11
CA THR A 8 96.98 9.30 12.73
C THR A 8 95.48 9.38 12.55
N THR A 9 95.05 9.97 11.49
CA THR A 9 93.70 9.70 10.93
C THR A 9 93.61 8.30 10.36
N PRO A 10 92.38 7.66 10.41
CA PRO A 10 91.82 7.31 9.15
C PRO A 10 90.32 7.62 9.03
N THR A 11 90.05 8.14 7.90
CA THR A 11 88.78 8.16 7.24
C THR A 11 87.91 6.92 7.43
N THR A 12 86.71 7.03 7.87
CA THR A 12 85.65 6.06 7.54
C THR A 12 84.27 6.73 7.44
N SER A 13 83.84 6.72 6.22
CA SER A 13 82.51 6.53 5.70
C SER A 13 81.33 7.21 6.45
N PHE A 14 80.90 8.22 5.84
CA PHE A 14 79.49 8.66 5.86
C PHE A 14 78.55 7.51 5.71
N ARG A 15 77.96 7.06 6.77
CA ARG A 15 76.66 6.39 6.69
C ARG A 15 75.56 7.40 6.94
N ARG A 16 75.06 7.97 5.87
CA ARG A 16 73.78 8.65 5.89
C ARG A 16 72.70 7.59 6.14
N THR A 17 72.35 7.43 7.38
CA THR A 17 71.08 6.78 7.74
C THR A 17 69.96 7.73 7.34
N ALA A 18 69.38 7.45 6.18
CA ALA A 18 68.11 8.02 5.76
C ALA A 18 67.06 7.58 6.76
N LEU A 19 66.64 8.48 7.66
CA LEU A 19 65.35 8.35 8.32
C LEU A 19 64.27 8.40 7.25
N ALA A 20 63.88 7.23 6.80
CA ALA A 20 62.63 7.07 6.07
C ALA A 20 61.51 7.44 7.03
N ALA A 21 61.04 8.67 6.96
CA ALA A 21 59.75 9.08 7.50
C ALA A 21 58.69 8.24 6.78
N LEU A 22 58.28 7.17 7.41
CA LEU A 22 57.02 6.49 7.08
C LEU A 22 55.90 7.50 7.41
N ALA A 23 55.58 8.34 6.43
CA ALA A 23 54.30 9.02 6.37
C ALA A 23 53.26 7.91 6.11
N GLY A 24 52.82 7.27 7.18
CA GLY A 24 51.61 6.47 7.19
C GLY A 24 50.48 7.38 6.78
N VAL A 25 50.13 7.36 5.51
CA VAL A 25 48.85 7.86 5.06
C VAL A 25 47.81 6.95 5.72
N ALA A 26 47.40 7.34 6.94
CA ALA A 26 46.14 6.87 7.48
C ALA A 26 45.10 7.37 6.52
N LEU A 27 44.72 6.52 5.55
CA LEU A 27 43.41 6.58 4.91
C LEU A 27 42.43 6.42 6.07
N ALA A 28 42.15 7.54 6.75
CA ALA A 28 40.92 7.66 7.50
C ALA A 28 39.82 7.47 6.47
N GLY A 29 39.42 6.22 6.31
CA GLY A 29 38.16 5.90 5.69
C GLY A 29 37.11 6.69 6.45
N VAL A 30 36.74 7.84 5.92
CA VAL A 30 35.52 8.53 6.33
C VAL A 30 34.45 7.54 5.99
N SER A 31 34.14 6.63 6.91
CA SER A 31 32.87 5.92 6.90
C SER A 31 31.84 7.04 6.90
N GLN A 32 31.41 7.45 5.72
CA GLN A 32 30.18 8.21 5.63
C GLN A 32 29.17 7.36 6.40
N LEU A 33 28.86 7.81 7.61
CA LEU A 33 27.70 7.32 8.32
C LEU A 33 26.55 7.55 7.36
N ALA A 34 26.22 6.50 6.62
CA ALA A 34 25.13 6.54 5.68
C ALA A 34 23.90 6.94 6.48
N ALA A 35 23.34 8.08 6.18
CA ALA A 35 22.16 8.57 6.86
C ALA A 35 21.08 7.51 6.80
N ALA A 36 20.48 7.16 7.95
CA ALA A 36 19.40 6.19 7.99
C ALA A 36 18.24 6.68 7.14
N ALA A 37 17.67 5.77 6.32
CA ALA A 37 16.44 6.08 5.59
C ALA A 37 15.30 6.23 6.61
N THR A 38 14.69 7.41 6.67
CA THR A 38 13.60 7.70 7.61
C THR A 38 12.27 7.68 6.86
N ILE A 39 11.39 6.75 7.24
CA ILE A 39 10.07 6.57 6.60
C ILE A 39 8.98 6.84 7.63
N GLY A 40 8.05 7.73 7.29
CA GLY A 40 6.83 7.96 8.06
C GLY A 40 5.69 7.07 7.55
N ILE A 41 5.13 6.21 8.41
CA ILE A 41 3.91 5.46 8.11
C ILE A 41 2.74 6.12 8.82
N MET A 42 1.71 6.49 8.07
CA MET A 42 0.47 7.07 8.57
C MET A 42 -0.71 6.19 8.16
N ALA A 43 -1.42 5.66 9.16
CA ALA A 43 -2.56 4.77 8.94
C ALA A 43 -3.52 4.86 10.15
N PRO A 44 -4.79 4.44 10.05
CA PRO A 44 -5.67 4.32 11.21
C PRO A 44 -5.20 3.14 12.07
N LEU A 45 -4.63 3.42 13.24
CA LEU A 45 -4.14 2.40 14.16
C LEU A 45 -5.05 2.23 15.38
N SER A 46 -6.14 2.99 15.44
CA SER A 46 -7.18 2.90 16.46
C SER A 46 -8.58 2.91 15.84
N GLY A 47 -9.60 2.56 16.65
CA GLY A 47 -10.99 2.53 16.22
C GLY A 47 -11.35 1.35 15.30
N PRO A 48 -12.54 1.39 14.65
CA PRO A 48 -13.07 0.27 13.84
C PRO A 48 -12.23 -0.10 12.62
N GLN A 49 -11.35 0.81 12.17
CA GLN A 49 -10.48 0.60 11.01
C GLN A 49 -9.03 0.24 11.39
N ALA A 50 -8.75 0.02 12.68
CA ALA A 50 -7.40 -0.27 13.16
C ALA A 50 -6.78 -1.51 12.50
N ILE A 51 -7.59 -2.52 12.18
CA ILE A 51 -7.09 -3.75 11.54
C ILE A 51 -6.55 -3.46 10.13
N VAL A 52 -7.16 -2.55 9.37
CA VAL A 52 -6.69 -2.13 8.04
C VAL A 52 -5.33 -1.44 8.15
N GLY A 53 -5.18 -0.52 9.12
CA GLY A 53 -3.91 0.18 9.34
C GLY A 53 -2.82 -0.74 9.89
N GLN A 54 -3.17 -1.65 10.81
CA GLN A 54 -2.23 -2.62 11.36
C GLN A 54 -1.69 -3.57 10.27
N ASP A 55 -2.55 -4.02 9.35
CA ASP A 55 -2.11 -4.86 8.22
C ASP A 55 -1.10 -4.15 7.34
N GLN A 56 -1.32 -2.87 7.04
CA GLN A 56 -0.35 -2.07 6.28
C GLN A 56 0.99 -1.96 7.01
N VAL A 57 0.96 -1.67 8.30
CA VAL A 57 2.18 -1.61 9.12
C VAL A 57 2.89 -2.96 9.11
N ASP A 58 2.17 -4.06 9.32
CA ASP A 58 2.74 -5.40 9.40
C ASP A 58 3.34 -5.85 8.04
N GLY A 59 2.64 -5.58 6.93
CA GLY A 59 3.16 -5.87 5.59
C GLY A 59 4.45 -5.10 5.29
N PHE A 60 4.49 -3.80 5.58
CA PHE A 60 5.67 -2.98 5.42
C PHE A 60 6.83 -3.47 6.30
N MET A 61 6.56 -3.73 7.57
CA MET A 61 7.57 -4.20 8.54
C MET A 61 8.03 -5.63 8.28
N LEU A 62 7.23 -6.45 7.60
CA LEU A 62 7.68 -7.76 7.13
C LEU A 62 8.79 -7.60 6.09
N ALA A 63 8.57 -6.76 5.07
CA ALA A 63 9.56 -6.50 4.03
C ALA A 63 10.84 -5.89 4.61
N VAL A 64 10.73 -4.86 5.45
CA VAL A 64 11.89 -4.23 6.12
C VAL A 64 12.68 -5.26 6.93
N GLY A 65 11.99 -6.15 7.66
CA GLY A 65 12.63 -7.23 8.41
C GLY A 65 13.38 -8.22 7.52
N GLN A 66 12.81 -8.60 6.38
CA GLN A 66 13.45 -9.48 5.38
C GLN A 66 14.67 -8.83 4.72
N LEU A 67 14.69 -7.50 4.65
CA LEU A 67 15.82 -6.69 4.18
C LEU A 67 16.86 -6.40 5.29
N GLY A 68 16.77 -7.07 6.43
CA GLY A 68 17.69 -6.92 7.55
C GLY A 68 17.60 -5.56 8.26
N GLY A 69 16.42 -4.96 8.28
CA GLY A 69 16.18 -3.63 8.88
C GLY A 69 16.70 -2.47 8.03
N LYS A 70 16.89 -2.69 6.73
CA LYS A 70 17.48 -1.72 5.80
C LYS A 70 16.51 -1.40 4.66
N LEU A 71 16.65 -0.18 4.11
CA LEU A 71 16.05 0.23 2.85
C LEU A 71 17.12 0.95 2.01
N GLY A 72 17.26 0.56 0.75
CA GLY A 72 18.32 1.07 -0.12
C GLY A 72 19.74 0.78 0.37
N GLY A 73 19.91 -0.30 1.15
CA GLY A 73 21.19 -0.66 1.77
C GLY A 73 21.51 0.11 3.06
N GLN A 74 20.71 1.10 3.46
CA GLN A 74 20.87 1.92 4.65
C GLN A 74 19.98 1.45 5.80
N PRO A 75 20.38 1.58 7.08
CA PRO A 75 19.47 1.33 8.19
C PRO A 75 18.17 2.13 8.02
N ALA A 76 17.05 1.51 8.31
CA ALA A 76 15.74 2.14 8.17
C ALA A 76 15.18 2.54 9.54
N THR A 77 14.81 3.80 9.68
CA THR A 77 14.03 4.32 10.81
C THR A 77 12.58 4.45 10.38
N ILE A 78 11.67 3.73 11.05
CA ILE A 78 10.25 3.72 10.71
C ILE A 78 9.45 4.43 11.81
N LEU A 79 8.91 5.59 11.49
CA LEU A 79 7.99 6.34 12.34
C LEU A 79 6.55 5.93 12.02
N LYS A 80 5.74 5.68 13.05
CA LYS A 80 4.35 5.23 12.89
C LYS A 80 3.42 6.22 13.59
N GLU A 81 2.40 6.68 12.88
CA GLU A 81 1.43 7.65 13.40
C GLU A 81 0.00 7.20 13.08
N ASP A 82 -0.89 7.39 14.04
CA ASP A 82 -2.31 7.05 13.96
C ASP A 82 -3.12 8.26 13.48
N ASP A 83 -3.66 8.20 12.28
CA ASP A 83 -4.52 9.24 11.73
C ASP A 83 -5.98 9.15 12.22
N GLN A 84 -6.35 8.07 12.94
CA GLN A 84 -7.69 7.85 13.47
C GLN A 84 -8.81 7.97 12.42
N LEU A 85 -8.48 7.84 11.14
CA LEU A 85 -9.38 8.10 10.01
C LEU A 85 -9.85 9.58 9.95
N LYS A 86 -9.15 10.51 10.59
CA LYS A 86 -9.50 11.93 10.66
C LYS A 86 -8.62 12.78 9.74
N PRO A 87 -9.18 13.46 8.74
CA PRO A 87 -8.43 14.29 7.79
C PRO A 87 -7.56 15.36 8.43
N GLU A 88 -8.03 15.98 9.51
CA GLU A 88 -7.32 17.02 10.25
C GLU A 88 -6.09 16.44 10.99
N ILE A 89 -6.20 15.24 11.57
CA ILE A 89 -5.08 14.56 12.23
C ILE A 89 -4.06 14.12 11.17
N GLY A 90 -4.50 13.52 10.07
CA GLY A 90 -3.60 13.15 8.97
C GLY A 90 -2.82 14.34 8.43
N SER A 91 -3.48 15.49 8.25
CA SER A 91 -2.79 16.74 7.83
C SER A 91 -1.78 17.23 8.87
N GLN A 92 -2.03 17.05 10.17
CA GLN A 92 -1.06 17.40 11.23
C GLN A 92 0.15 16.45 11.22
N ILE A 93 -0.09 15.14 11.07
CA ILE A 93 0.97 14.12 10.96
C ILE A 93 1.88 14.41 9.76
N VAL A 94 1.31 14.71 8.60
CA VAL A 94 2.08 15.06 7.40
C VAL A 94 2.94 16.31 7.64
N ARG A 95 2.42 17.35 8.28
CA ARG A 95 3.21 18.53 8.66
C ARG A 95 4.38 18.15 9.59
N LYS A 96 4.14 17.26 10.56
CA LYS A 96 5.18 16.77 11.48
C LYS A 96 6.25 15.98 10.73
N PHE A 97 5.86 15.01 9.89
CA PHE A 97 6.78 14.19 9.11
C PHE A 97 7.68 15.05 8.21
N ILE A 98 7.12 16.05 7.51
CA ILE A 98 7.86 16.92 6.61
C ILE A 98 8.71 17.94 7.37
N GLY A 99 8.14 18.65 8.36
CA GLY A 99 8.77 19.79 9.01
C GLY A 99 9.72 19.42 10.12
N LYS A 100 9.32 18.50 11.01
CA LYS A 100 10.08 18.12 12.21
C LYS A 100 10.94 16.89 11.96
N ASP A 101 10.31 15.82 11.50
CA ASP A 101 10.96 14.51 11.41
C ASP A 101 11.79 14.36 10.13
N LYS A 102 11.54 15.20 9.11
CA LYS A 102 12.25 15.26 7.82
C LYS A 102 12.37 13.89 7.17
N VAL A 103 11.23 13.18 7.08
CA VAL A 103 11.19 11.84 6.48
C VAL A 103 11.56 11.88 5.01
N ASP A 104 12.24 10.85 4.51
CA ASP A 104 12.56 10.67 3.08
C ASP A 104 11.31 10.32 2.28
N ALA A 105 10.40 9.54 2.87
CA ALA A 105 9.13 9.19 2.26
C ALA A 105 8.01 9.02 3.31
N ILE A 106 6.78 9.28 2.88
CA ILE A 106 5.55 9.01 3.63
C ILE A 106 4.87 7.81 2.98
N VAL A 107 4.47 6.82 3.80
CA VAL A 107 3.78 5.60 3.37
C VAL A 107 2.47 5.46 4.14
N GLY A 108 1.52 4.71 3.61
CA GLY A 108 0.20 4.52 4.21
C GLY A 108 -0.84 5.36 3.50
N LEU A 109 -1.21 6.51 4.09
CA LEU A 109 -2.23 7.40 3.49
C LEU A 109 -3.50 6.58 3.16
N SER A 110 -4.00 5.87 4.17
CA SER A 110 -4.87 4.71 4.01
C SER A 110 -6.25 5.03 3.45
N PHE A 111 -6.84 6.17 3.80
CA PHE A 111 -8.19 6.53 3.39
C PHE A 111 -8.21 7.78 2.53
N SER A 112 -9.06 7.77 1.49
CA SER A 112 -9.07 8.81 0.46
C SER A 112 -9.37 10.22 1.00
N ASN A 113 -10.21 10.35 2.04
CA ASN A 113 -10.46 11.63 2.70
C ASN A 113 -9.22 12.17 3.43
N VAL A 114 -8.46 11.31 4.10
CA VAL A 114 -7.22 11.66 4.80
C VAL A 114 -6.11 12.00 3.79
N LEU A 115 -5.95 11.18 2.73
CA LEU A 115 -5.01 11.46 1.66
C LEU A 115 -5.30 12.81 0.98
N MET A 116 -6.55 13.05 0.58
CA MET A 116 -6.91 14.29 -0.12
C MET A 116 -6.69 15.53 0.75
N ALA A 117 -6.97 15.48 2.05
CA ALA A 117 -6.70 16.57 2.98
C ALA A 117 -5.19 16.82 3.18
N SER A 118 -4.37 15.80 3.04
CA SER A 118 -2.90 15.85 3.20
C SER A 118 -2.17 16.22 1.91
N LEU A 119 -2.81 15.99 0.76
CA LEU A 119 -2.22 16.10 -0.59
C LEU A 119 -1.58 17.46 -0.88
N PRO A 120 -2.20 18.63 -0.55
CA PRO A 120 -1.60 19.92 -0.87
C PRO A 120 -0.22 20.09 -0.24
N ARG A 121 -0.08 19.72 1.04
CA ARG A 121 1.19 19.85 1.76
C ARG A 121 2.26 18.87 1.26
N ILE A 122 1.88 17.64 0.92
CA ILE A 122 2.79 16.64 0.33
C ILE A 122 3.29 17.16 -1.03
N ALA A 123 2.40 17.62 -1.88
CA ALA A 123 2.74 18.13 -3.21
C ALA A 123 3.68 19.34 -3.14
N GLU A 124 3.38 20.31 -2.24
CA GLU A 124 4.20 21.51 -2.04
C GLU A 124 5.61 21.19 -1.55
N SER A 125 5.75 20.23 -0.64
CA SER A 125 7.05 19.88 -0.07
C SER A 125 7.95 19.10 -1.02
N GLY A 126 7.39 18.45 -2.02
CA GLY A 126 8.11 17.51 -2.89
C GLY A 126 8.46 16.17 -2.22
N THR A 127 8.15 15.98 -0.93
CA THR A 127 8.38 14.71 -0.23
C THR A 127 7.65 13.57 -0.93
N VAL A 128 8.34 12.47 -1.18
CA VAL A 128 7.73 11.29 -1.81
C VAL A 128 6.65 10.71 -0.89
N ALA A 129 5.49 10.43 -1.46
CA ALA A 129 4.40 9.77 -0.77
C ALA A 129 3.91 8.55 -1.56
N ILE A 130 3.74 7.41 -0.87
CA ILE A 130 3.23 6.17 -1.45
C ILE A 130 2.01 5.72 -0.65
N ALA A 131 0.83 5.91 -1.25
CA ALA A 131 -0.39 5.36 -0.69
C ALA A 131 -0.41 3.83 -0.80
N THR A 132 -0.78 3.14 0.27
CA THR A 132 -0.86 1.67 0.33
C THR A 132 -2.27 1.15 0.47
N ASN A 133 -3.26 2.06 0.37
CA ASN A 133 -4.67 1.72 0.31
C ASN A 133 -5.45 2.70 -0.60
N ALA A 134 -5.27 4.02 -0.44
CA ALA A 134 -6.07 5.00 -1.17
C ALA A 134 -5.56 5.27 -2.60
N GLY A 135 -6.50 5.38 -3.54
CA GLY A 135 -6.24 5.81 -4.92
C GLY A 135 -7.41 6.63 -5.46
N PRO A 136 -7.74 7.80 -4.86
CA PRO A 136 -8.93 8.56 -5.21
C PRO A 136 -8.89 9.11 -6.63
N SER A 137 -10.04 9.14 -7.30
CA SER A 137 -10.17 9.58 -8.68
C SER A 137 -9.62 10.99 -8.96
N PRO A 138 -9.73 11.99 -8.05
CA PRO A 138 -9.11 13.30 -8.29
C PRO A 138 -7.57 13.22 -8.38
N LEU A 139 -6.93 12.34 -7.59
CA LEU A 139 -5.48 12.12 -7.67
C LEU A 139 -5.09 11.38 -8.95
N ALA A 140 -5.92 10.48 -9.44
CA ALA A 140 -5.69 9.73 -10.67
C ALA A 140 -5.76 10.61 -11.93
N GLY A 141 -6.62 11.64 -11.90
CA GLY A 141 -6.85 12.58 -13.00
C GLY A 141 -6.00 13.86 -12.92
N ALA A 142 -6.65 14.99 -13.10
CA ALA A 142 -6.00 16.32 -13.15
C ALA A 142 -5.23 16.70 -11.86
N GLY A 143 -5.54 16.08 -10.74
CA GLY A 143 -4.84 16.31 -9.46
C GLY A 143 -3.57 15.49 -9.26
N CYS A 144 -3.12 14.73 -10.26
CA CYS A 144 -1.90 13.90 -10.17
C CYS A 144 -0.67 14.74 -9.80
N LYS A 145 0.25 14.15 -9.04
CA LYS A 145 1.48 14.80 -8.55
C LYS A 145 2.69 13.91 -8.80
N ALA A 146 3.79 14.53 -9.24
CA ALA A 146 5.01 13.79 -9.58
C ALA A 146 5.65 13.05 -8.41
N ASN A 147 5.41 13.49 -7.18
CA ASN A 147 5.95 12.92 -5.93
C ASN A 147 4.93 12.07 -5.15
N VAL A 148 3.72 11.83 -5.71
CA VAL A 148 2.69 11.04 -5.03
C VAL A 148 2.35 9.82 -5.88
N PHE A 149 2.41 8.67 -5.25
CA PHE A 149 2.21 7.35 -5.88
C PHE A 149 1.12 6.58 -5.12
N SER A 150 0.47 5.66 -5.79
CA SER A 150 -0.28 4.60 -5.12
C SER A 150 0.34 3.25 -5.46
N ALA A 151 0.86 2.56 -4.46
CA ALA A 151 1.25 1.16 -4.59
C ALA A 151 0.05 0.22 -4.40
N ALA A 152 -1.15 0.76 -4.17
CA ALA A 152 -2.37 0.00 -3.92
C ALA A 152 -3.17 -0.20 -5.22
N TRP A 153 -4.04 0.72 -5.53
CA TRP A 153 -4.96 0.72 -6.67
C TRP A 153 -5.43 2.14 -6.96
N GLN A 154 -6.08 2.31 -8.10
CA GLN A 154 -7.03 3.39 -8.28
C GLN A 154 -8.40 2.88 -7.81
N ASN A 155 -9.14 3.68 -7.05
CA ASN A 155 -10.33 3.23 -6.33
C ASN A 155 -11.36 2.50 -7.21
N ASP A 156 -11.61 2.96 -8.43
CA ASP A 156 -12.59 2.36 -9.32
C ASP A 156 -12.23 0.92 -9.73
N GLY A 157 -10.95 0.59 -9.82
CA GLY A 157 -10.46 -0.59 -10.56
C GLY A 157 -11.04 -1.94 -10.11
N ALA A 158 -11.10 -2.20 -8.78
CA ALA A 158 -11.71 -3.43 -8.28
C ALA A 158 -13.22 -3.46 -8.54
N ALA A 159 -13.89 -2.29 -8.41
CA ALA A 159 -15.31 -2.16 -8.68
C ALA A 159 -15.63 -2.26 -10.18
N GLU A 160 -14.75 -1.77 -11.07
CA GLU A 160 -14.82 -2.00 -12.51
C GLU A 160 -14.81 -3.51 -12.83
N ALA A 161 -13.91 -4.25 -12.20
CA ALA A 161 -13.84 -5.70 -12.37
C ALA A 161 -15.14 -6.38 -11.92
N MET A 162 -15.71 -5.94 -10.80
CA MET A 162 -16.99 -6.50 -10.33
C MET A 162 -18.18 -6.07 -11.19
N GLY A 163 -18.20 -4.85 -11.72
CA GLY A 163 -19.19 -4.41 -12.69
C GLY A 163 -19.14 -5.24 -13.96
N LYS A 164 -17.93 -5.52 -14.47
CA LYS A 164 -17.73 -6.43 -15.61
C LYS A 164 -18.16 -7.87 -15.27
N PHE A 165 -17.76 -8.38 -14.12
CA PHE A 165 -18.15 -9.72 -13.68
C PHE A 165 -19.67 -9.86 -13.56
N ALA A 166 -20.35 -8.89 -12.96
CA ALA A 166 -21.80 -8.86 -12.86
C ALA A 166 -22.47 -8.84 -14.25
N GLN A 167 -21.92 -8.04 -15.16
CA GLN A 167 -22.38 -7.99 -16.56
C GLN A 167 -22.21 -9.33 -17.28
N ASP A 168 -21.04 -9.95 -17.15
CA ASP A 168 -20.72 -11.24 -17.77
C ASP A 168 -21.58 -12.39 -17.19
N LYS A 169 -21.99 -12.30 -15.91
CA LYS A 169 -22.94 -13.20 -15.26
C LYS A 169 -24.39 -12.97 -15.70
N GLY A 170 -24.66 -11.94 -16.48
CA GLY A 170 -25.98 -11.64 -17.02
C GLY A 170 -26.96 -11.05 -16.01
N LEU A 171 -26.48 -10.47 -14.89
CA LEU A 171 -27.34 -9.77 -13.93
C LEU A 171 -28.07 -8.62 -14.62
N LYS A 172 -29.31 -8.37 -14.21
CA LYS A 172 -30.16 -7.32 -14.80
C LYS A 172 -30.39 -6.15 -13.86
N LYS A 173 -30.47 -6.43 -12.56
CA LYS A 173 -30.83 -5.45 -11.53
C LYS A 173 -29.86 -5.55 -10.35
N VAL A 174 -29.10 -4.49 -10.07
CA VAL A 174 -28.15 -4.46 -8.95
C VAL A 174 -28.45 -3.27 -8.05
N TYR A 175 -28.38 -3.50 -6.74
CA TYR A 175 -28.47 -2.48 -5.71
C TYR A 175 -27.06 -2.11 -5.25
N LEU A 176 -26.73 -0.84 -5.11
CA LEU A 176 -25.39 -0.36 -4.75
C LEU A 176 -25.38 0.26 -3.36
N MET A 177 -24.37 -0.05 -2.53
CA MET A 177 -24.22 0.54 -1.22
C MET A 177 -22.74 0.83 -0.88
N ALA A 178 -22.47 2.02 -0.34
CA ALA A 178 -21.13 2.41 0.09
C ALA A 178 -21.17 3.47 1.21
N PRO A 179 -20.09 3.65 2.00
CA PRO A 179 -20.00 4.80 2.89
C PRO A 179 -19.77 6.09 2.10
N ASN A 180 -20.36 7.19 2.60
CA ASN A 180 -20.36 8.50 1.93
C ASN A 180 -19.04 9.24 2.10
N TYR A 181 -18.04 8.84 1.32
CA TYR A 181 -16.76 9.55 1.16
C TYR A 181 -16.19 9.27 -0.24
N GLN A 182 -15.04 9.87 -0.59
CA GLN A 182 -14.52 9.83 -1.96
C GLN A 182 -14.39 8.40 -2.50
N ALA A 183 -13.81 7.46 -1.73
CA ALA A 183 -13.67 6.09 -2.21
C ALA A 183 -15.01 5.39 -2.43
N GLY A 184 -16.02 5.62 -1.58
CA GLY A 184 -17.35 5.05 -1.80
C GLY A 184 -17.95 5.50 -3.14
N LYS A 185 -17.83 6.80 -3.46
CA LYS A 185 -18.30 7.35 -4.74
C LYS A 185 -17.53 6.79 -5.93
N ASP A 186 -16.22 6.66 -5.80
CA ASP A 186 -15.35 6.09 -6.83
C ASP A 186 -15.74 4.64 -7.11
N MET A 187 -15.93 3.80 -6.06
CA MET A 187 -16.32 2.40 -6.21
C MET A 187 -17.66 2.24 -6.94
N MET A 188 -18.65 3.05 -6.58
CA MET A 188 -19.96 3.01 -7.27
C MET A 188 -19.83 3.45 -8.73
N THR A 189 -19.02 4.47 -9.00
CA THR A 189 -18.72 4.93 -10.36
C THR A 189 -18.01 3.85 -11.18
N GLY A 190 -17.02 3.19 -10.59
CA GLY A 190 -16.28 2.10 -11.22
C GLY A 190 -17.20 0.93 -11.60
N PHE A 191 -18.05 0.47 -10.69
CA PHE A 191 -18.98 -0.60 -10.97
C PHE A 191 -19.90 -0.27 -12.18
N LYS A 192 -20.49 0.94 -12.17
CA LYS A 192 -21.40 1.40 -13.26
C LYS A 192 -20.69 1.56 -14.61
N ARG A 193 -19.35 1.71 -14.63
CA ARG A 193 -18.61 1.85 -15.90
C ARG A 193 -18.73 0.61 -16.78
N TYR A 194 -18.74 -0.58 -16.19
CA TYR A 194 -18.82 -1.84 -16.92
C TYR A 194 -20.19 -2.53 -16.81
N PHE A 195 -20.93 -2.33 -15.73
CA PHE A 195 -22.28 -2.86 -15.60
C PHE A 195 -23.28 -2.00 -16.39
N LYS A 196 -24.02 -2.62 -17.30
CA LYS A 196 -24.99 -1.97 -18.21
C LYS A 196 -26.44 -2.35 -17.90
N GLY A 197 -26.68 -3.14 -16.85
CA GLY A 197 -28.01 -3.42 -16.33
C GLY A 197 -28.59 -2.23 -15.54
N GLN A 198 -29.73 -2.45 -14.93
CA GLN A 198 -30.40 -1.45 -14.10
C GLN A 198 -29.73 -1.35 -12.72
N ILE A 199 -29.33 -0.15 -12.33
CA ILE A 199 -29.07 0.18 -10.94
C ILE A 199 -30.42 0.49 -10.30
N VAL A 200 -30.83 -0.38 -9.36
CA VAL A 200 -32.14 -0.26 -8.70
C VAL A 200 -32.13 0.93 -7.74
N ASP A 201 -31.04 1.04 -6.98
CA ASP A 201 -30.78 2.16 -6.09
C ASP A 201 -29.28 2.28 -5.81
N GLU A 202 -28.82 3.45 -5.36
CA GLU A 202 -27.45 3.77 -5.01
C GLU A 202 -27.44 4.51 -3.66
N VAL A 203 -27.13 3.79 -2.59
CA VAL A 203 -27.25 4.26 -1.21
C VAL A 203 -25.90 4.55 -0.60
N TYR A 204 -25.78 5.74 -0.03
CA TYR A 204 -24.58 6.18 0.71
C TYR A 204 -24.88 6.30 2.20
N THR A 205 -24.17 5.49 3.00
CA THR A 205 -24.31 5.46 4.46
C THR A 205 -23.26 6.35 5.13
N GLN A 206 -23.42 6.63 6.41
CA GLN A 206 -22.38 7.33 7.16
C GLN A 206 -21.12 6.45 7.30
N VAL A 207 -19.96 7.09 7.32
CA VAL A 207 -18.70 6.38 7.61
C VAL A 207 -18.74 5.85 9.06
N ASN A 208 -18.41 4.56 9.22
CA ASN A 208 -18.53 3.84 10.50
C ASN A 208 -19.97 3.78 11.07
N GLN A 209 -20.99 3.79 10.20
CA GLN A 209 -22.38 3.58 10.62
C GLN A 209 -22.50 2.23 11.39
N PRO A 210 -23.12 2.23 12.59
CA PRO A 210 -23.21 1.02 13.38
C PRO A 210 -24.41 0.14 13.03
N ASP A 211 -25.47 0.69 12.44
CA ASP A 211 -26.73 0.02 12.15
C ASP A 211 -27.16 0.25 10.70
N TYR A 212 -27.43 -0.85 10.00
CA TYR A 212 -27.85 -0.89 8.59
C TYR A 212 -29.29 -1.41 8.42
N SER A 213 -30.07 -1.53 9.48
CA SER A 213 -31.40 -2.15 9.45
C SER A 213 -32.35 -1.46 8.46
N ALA A 214 -32.31 -0.12 8.38
CA ALA A 214 -33.14 0.65 7.46
C ALA A 214 -32.77 0.38 5.99
N GLU A 215 -31.47 0.40 5.66
CA GLU A 215 -30.97 0.15 4.32
C GLU A 215 -31.18 -1.30 3.89
N LEU A 216 -31.06 -2.27 4.81
CA LEU A 216 -31.32 -3.67 4.54
C LEU A 216 -32.82 -3.94 4.28
N ALA A 217 -33.73 -3.22 4.96
CA ALA A 217 -35.15 -3.28 4.67
C ALA A 217 -35.47 -2.71 3.28
N GLN A 218 -34.82 -1.60 2.88
CA GLN A 218 -34.93 -1.04 1.53
C GLN A 218 -34.41 -2.00 0.47
N LEU A 219 -33.22 -2.60 0.68
CA LEU A 219 -32.63 -3.62 -0.19
C LEU A 219 -33.61 -4.81 -0.38
N GLN A 220 -34.19 -5.31 0.69
CA GLN A 220 -35.15 -6.41 0.63
C GLN A 220 -36.40 -6.04 -0.19
N SER A 221 -36.90 -4.82 -0.04
CA SER A 221 -38.07 -4.33 -0.77
C SER A 221 -37.79 -4.12 -2.25
N ALA A 222 -36.57 -3.75 -2.61
CA ALA A 222 -36.14 -3.47 -3.99
C ALA A 222 -36.03 -4.73 -4.87
N LYS A 223 -35.84 -5.90 -4.25
CA LYS A 223 -35.74 -7.23 -4.93
C LYS A 223 -34.75 -7.23 -6.10
N PRO A 224 -33.48 -6.82 -5.91
CA PRO A 224 -32.48 -6.89 -6.96
C PRO A 224 -32.02 -8.34 -7.21
N ASP A 225 -31.34 -8.57 -8.33
CA ASP A 225 -30.66 -9.84 -8.62
C ASP A 225 -29.42 -10.03 -7.75
N ALA A 226 -28.79 -8.92 -7.33
CA ALA A 226 -27.63 -8.89 -6.42
C ALA A 226 -27.49 -7.52 -5.77
N VAL A 227 -26.73 -7.47 -4.64
CA VAL A 227 -26.24 -6.23 -4.06
C VAL A 227 -24.73 -6.14 -4.28
N PHE A 228 -24.25 -4.96 -4.68
CA PHE A 228 -22.82 -4.65 -4.72
C PHE A 228 -22.50 -3.64 -3.60
N VAL A 229 -21.49 -3.97 -2.78
CA VAL A 229 -21.15 -3.15 -1.61
C VAL A 229 -19.65 -2.86 -1.54
N PHE A 230 -19.35 -1.73 -0.90
CA PHE A 230 -18.01 -1.35 -0.47
C PHE A 230 -18.06 -0.91 0.99
N TYR A 231 -17.62 -1.76 1.91
CA TYR A 231 -17.55 -1.49 3.34
C TYR A 231 -16.26 -2.06 3.94
N PRO A 232 -15.12 -1.34 3.96
CA PRO A 232 -13.86 -1.89 4.43
C PRO A 232 -13.82 -2.08 5.95
N GLY A 233 -13.05 -3.09 6.41
CA GLY A 233 -12.75 -3.33 7.82
C GLY A 233 -13.99 -3.54 8.68
N GLY A 234 -14.06 -2.86 9.83
CA GLY A 234 -15.16 -3.00 10.79
C GLY A 234 -16.54 -2.68 10.22
N MET A 235 -16.63 -1.78 9.21
CA MET A 235 -17.90 -1.51 8.51
C MET A 235 -18.41 -2.77 7.80
N GLY A 236 -17.54 -3.51 7.11
CA GLY A 236 -17.87 -4.74 6.41
C GLY A 236 -18.34 -5.83 7.37
N VAL A 237 -17.65 -6.00 8.50
CA VAL A 237 -18.06 -6.96 9.53
C VAL A 237 -19.47 -6.64 10.04
N ASN A 238 -19.75 -5.39 10.34
CA ASN A 238 -21.06 -4.97 10.83
C ASN A 238 -22.16 -5.17 9.78
N PHE A 239 -21.92 -4.74 8.54
CA PHE A 239 -22.88 -4.87 7.44
C PHE A 239 -23.25 -6.33 7.16
N ILE A 240 -22.25 -7.19 6.99
CA ILE A 240 -22.48 -8.61 6.63
C ILE A 240 -23.17 -9.37 7.77
N LYS A 241 -22.78 -9.10 9.03
CA LYS A 241 -23.47 -9.70 10.18
C LYS A 241 -24.95 -9.33 10.20
N GLN A 242 -25.30 -8.07 10.00
CA GLN A 242 -26.68 -7.60 9.97
C GLN A 242 -27.44 -8.14 8.75
N MET A 243 -26.80 -8.18 7.57
CA MET A 243 -27.38 -8.80 6.37
C MET A 243 -27.67 -10.30 6.58
N SER A 244 -26.75 -11.01 7.25
CA SER A 244 -26.93 -12.43 7.61
C SER A 244 -28.05 -12.62 8.62
N GLN A 245 -28.10 -11.80 9.68
CA GLN A 245 -29.15 -11.82 10.70
C GLN A 245 -30.53 -11.54 10.12
N ALA A 246 -30.60 -10.65 9.12
CA ALA A 246 -31.83 -10.36 8.36
C ALA A 246 -32.22 -11.49 7.37
N GLY A 247 -31.42 -12.57 7.26
CA GLY A 247 -31.64 -13.68 6.34
C GLY A 247 -31.50 -13.29 4.85
N LEU A 248 -30.82 -12.17 4.58
CA LEU A 248 -30.65 -11.65 3.21
C LEU A 248 -29.52 -12.32 2.46
N MET A 249 -28.47 -12.82 3.14
CA MET A 249 -27.35 -13.53 2.50
C MET A 249 -27.78 -14.73 1.67
N ALA A 250 -28.87 -15.43 2.09
CA ALA A 250 -29.45 -16.56 1.35
C ALA A 250 -30.38 -16.15 0.18
N LYS A 251 -30.78 -14.88 0.13
CA LYS A 251 -31.81 -14.39 -0.82
C LYS A 251 -31.25 -13.46 -1.89
N VAL A 252 -30.24 -12.67 -1.54
CA VAL A 252 -29.63 -11.65 -2.39
C VAL A 252 -28.13 -11.92 -2.49
N PRO A 253 -27.62 -12.39 -3.64
CA PRO A 253 -26.19 -12.58 -3.86
C PRO A 253 -25.40 -11.32 -3.51
N LEU A 254 -24.34 -11.47 -2.69
CA LEU A 254 -23.47 -10.39 -2.25
C LEU A 254 -22.24 -10.31 -3.14
N TYR A 255 -22.11 -9.21 -3.86
CA TYR A 255 -20.90 -8.81 -4.56
C TYR A 255 -20.26 -7.65 -3.82
N SER A 256 -18.92 -7.65 -3.71
CA SER A 256 -18.25 -6.64 -2.92
C SER A 256 -16.87 -6.28 -3.45
N VAL A 257 -16.32 -5.22 -2.90
CA VAL A 257 -14.88 -4.90 -2.94
C VAL A 257 -14.46 -4.46 -1.55
N PHE A 258 -13.30 -4.92 -1.06
CA PHE A 258 -12.73 -4.50 0.23
C PHE A 258 -13.70 -4.64 1.43
N THR A 259 -14.63 -5.58 1.34
CA THR A 259 -15.66 -5.83 2.37
C THR A 259 -15.52 -7.23 2.94
N VAL A 260 -15.19 -8.21 2.08
CA VAL A 260 -14.82 -9.57 2.47
C VAL A 260 -13.38 -9.79 2.03
N ASP A 261 -12.47 -9.76 2.99
CA ASP A 261 -11.03 -9.86 2.81
C ASP A 261 -10.34 -10.45 4.04
N GLY A 262 -9.02 -10.54 4.04
CA GLY A 262 -8.22 -11.08 5.15
C GLY A 262 -8.42 -10.35 6.49
N THR A 263 -8.87 -9.08 6.49
CA THR A 263 -9.13 -8.32 7.72
C THR A 263 -10.51 -8.60 8.32
N THR A 264 -11.48 -8.96 7.49
CA THR A 264 -12.88 -9.12 7.89
C THR A 264 -13.28 -10.57 8.08
N LEU A 265 -12.73 -11.50 7.30
CA LEU A 265 -13.01 -12.94 7.38
C LEU A 265 -12.90 -13.53 8.79
N PRO A 266 -11.90 -13.18 9.63
CA PRO A 266 -11.84 -13.69 11.01
C PRO A 266 -13.04 -13.31 11.87
N GLY A 267 -13.70 -12.21 11.58
CA GLY A 267 -14.91 -11.74 12.28
C GLY A 267 -16.22 -12.21 11.63
N LEU A 268 -16.17 -12.65 10.39
CA LEU A 268 -17.35 -13.05 9.60
C LEU A 268 -17.58 -14.56 9.59
N HIS A 269 -16.51 -15.34 9.61
CA HIS A 269 -16.59 -16.80 9.50
C HIS A 269 -17.53 -17.24 8.37
N ASP A 270 -18.41 -18.20 8.63
CA ASP A 270 -19.34 -18.75 7.63
C ASP A 270 -20.38 -17.72 7.10
N ALA A 271 -20.54 -16.56 7.77
CA ALA A 271 -21.48 -15.53 7.29
C ALA A 271 -21.10 -14.90 5.94
N ALA A 272 -19.84 -15.00 5.54
CA ALA A 272 -19.35 -14.48 4.25
C ALA A 272 -19.40 -15.53 3.11
N VAL A 273 -19.68 -16.80 3.40
CA VAL A 273 -19.65 -17.88 2.40
C VAL A 273 -20.69 -17.62 1.30
N GLY A 274 -20.25 -17.78 0.04
CA GLY A 274 -21.07 -17.53 -1.17
C GLY A 274 -21.00 -16.08 -1.67
N SER A 275 -20.35 -15.16 -0.93
CA SER A 275 -20.08 -13.82 -1.45
C SER A 275 -18.98 -13.85 -2.52
N VAL A 276 -18.98 -12.86 -3.44
CA VAL A 276 -17.92 -12.68 -4.44
C VAL A 276 -17.31 -11.30 -4.27
N SER A 277 -15.99 -11.26 -4.10
CA SER A 277 -15.22 -10.02 -3.91
C SER A 277 -14.31 -9.74 -5.10
N GLY A 278 -14.29 -8.47 -5.56
CA GLY A 278 -13.31 -7.98 -6.49
C GLY A 278 -12.06 -7.45 -5.75
N ALA A 279 -10.88 -7.87 -6.18
CA ALA A 279 -9.63 -7.43 -5.59
C ALA A 279 -8.48 -7.49 -6.61
N MET A 280 -7.38 -6.80 -6.34
CA MET A 280 -6.13 -6.93 -7.10
C MET A 280 -5.17 -7.95 -6.48
N TRP A 281 -5.51 -8.48 -5.32
CA TRP A 281 -4.73 -9.49 -4.61
C TRP A 281 -5.64 -10.35 -3.71
N ASP A 282 -5.25 -11.58 -3.49
CA ASP A 282 -5.79 -12.49 -2.48
C ASP A 282 -4.69 -13.49 -2.07
N ALA A 283 -4.76 -14.02 -0.86
CA ALA A 283 -3.83 -15.03 -0.37
C ALA A 283 -3.80 -16.30 -1.25
N ALA A 284 -4.89 -16.58 -1.98
CA ALA A 284 -5.02 -17.71 -2.89
C ALA A 284 -4.35 -17.51 -4.27
N LEU A 285 -3.75 -16.34 -4.56
CA LEU A 285 -3.01 -16.14 -5.82
C LEU A 285 -1.79 -17.05 -5.87
N ASP A 286 -1.74 -17.89 -6.89
CA ASP A 286 -0.71 -18.92 -7.05
C ASP A 286 0.51 -18.41 -7.81
N THR A 287 1.29 -17.52 -7.19
CA THR A 287 2.61 -17.09 -7.65
C THR A 287 3.67 -17.41 -6.60
N PRO A 288 4.94 -17.66 -6.99
CA PRO A 288 6.01 -17.92 -6.02
C PRO A 288 6.19 -16.80 -5.00
N GLU A 289 6.09 -15.54 -5.46
CA GLU A 289 6.22 -14.36 -4.65
C GLU A 289 5.09 -14.27 -3.61
N ASN A 290 3.84 -14.56 -4.02
CA ASN A 290 2.68 -14.53 -3.12
C ASN A 290 2.74 -15.66 -2.11
N ARG A 291 3.00 -16.89 -2.52
CA ARG A 291 3.14 -18.02 -1.60
C ARG A 291 4.18 -17.75 -0.50
N LYS A 292 5.33 -17.17 -0.89
CA LYS A 292 6.37 -16.80 0.07
C LYS A 292 5.89 -15.70 1.03
N PHE A 293 5.29 -14.64 0.51
CA PHE A 293 4.75 -13.54 1.31
C PHE A 293 3.73 -14.03 2.33
N VAL A 294 2.73 -14.80 1.90
CA VAL A 294 1.67 -15.33 2.76
C VAL A 294 2.28 -16.20 3.87
N ALA A 295 3.14 -17.17 3.52
CA ALA A 295 3.77 -18.06 4.49
C ALA A 295 4.63 -17.30 5.51
N ASP A 296 5.38 -16.30 5.09
CA ASP A 296 6.23 -15.48 5.96
C ASP A 296 5.40 -14.58 6.87
N PHE A 297 4.31 -14.01 6.35
CA PHE A 297 3.40 -13.19 7.12
C PHE A 297 2.68 -14.02 8.19
N GLU A 298 2.12 -15.18 7.83
CA GLU A 298 1.42 -16.08 8.76
C GLU A 298 2.36 -16.61 9.84
N ARG A 299 3.59 -16.96 9.46
CA ARG A 299 4.61 -17.38 10.43
C ARG A 299 4.89 -16.30 11.48
N LYS A 300 4.98 -15.03 11.04
CA LYS A 300 5.34 -13.90 11.91
C LYS A 300 4.15 -13.38 12.71
N TYR A 301 3.02 -13.19 12.08
CA TYR A 301 1.87 -12.48 12.67
C TYR A 301 0.72 -13.41 13.10
N LYS A 302 0.80 -14.72 12.81
CA LYS A 302 -0.17 -15.74 13.20
C LYS A 302 -1.59 -15.50 12.68
N ARG A 303 -1.71 -14.85 11.55
CA ARG A 303 -2.95 -14.60 10.81
C ARG A 303 -2.67 -14.49 9.32
N THR A 304 -3.68 -14.71 8.49
CA THR A 304 -3.59 -14.52 7.03
C THR A 304 -3.47 -13.02 6.71
N PRO A 305 -2.58 -12.60 5.81
CA PRO A 305 -2.50 -11.22 5.36
C PRO A 305 -3.73 -10.81 4.54
N SER A 306 -3.97 -9.49 4.45
CA SER A 306 -4.92 -8.90 3.51
C SER A 306 -4.21 -8.22 2.34
N GLU A 307 -4.99 -7.73 1.39
CA GLU A 307 -4.51 -6.85 0.31
C GLU A 307 -3.81 -5.59 0.84
N TYR A 308 -4.19 -5.08 2.01
CA TYR A 308 -3.54 -3.93 2.65
C TYR A 308 -2.12 -4.25 3.10
N ALA A 309 -1.91 -5.45 3.62
CA ALA A 309 -0.58 -5.94 3.96
C ALA A 309 0.27 -6.17 2.68
N ALA A 310 -0.33 -6.75 1.64
CA ALA A 310 0.33 -7.03 0.37
C ALA A 310 0.82 -5.74 -0.34
N THR A 311 -0.02 -4.71 -0.38
CA THR A 311 0.35 -3.42 -1.01
C THR A 311 1.41 -2.67 -0.23
N ALA A 312 1.39 -2.72 1.10
CA ALA A 312 2.40 -2.11 1.95
C ALA A 312 3.74 -2.88 1.87
N TYR A 313 3.70 -4.21 1.76
CA TYR A 313 4.87 -5.03 1.48
C TYR A 313 5.52 -4.65 0.14
N ASP A 314 4.72 -4.49 -0.91
CA ASP A 314 5.19 -4.03 -2.22
C ASP A 314 5.77 -2.61 -2.15
N ALA A 315 5.14 -1.69 -1.42
CA ALA A 315 5.64 -0.32 -1.23
C ALA A 315 7.02 -0.29 -0.57
N ALA A 316 7.28 -1.16 0.42
CA ALA A 316 8.59 -1.28 1.05
C ALA A 316 9.65 -1.80 0.06
N ASN A 317 9.32 -2.77 -0.79
CA ASN A 317 10.23 -3.29 -1.82
C ASN A 317 10.51 -2.25 -2.91
N ILE A 318 9.52 -1.48 -3.34
CA ILE A 318 9.69 -0.34 -4.25
C ILE A 318 10.63 0.70 -3.63
N LEU A 319 10.39 1.08 -2.37
CA LEU A 319 11.26 2.04 -1.66
C LEU A 319 12.69 1.52 -1.48
N ASN A 320 12.85 0.22 -1.21
CA ASN A 320 14.19 -0.37 -1.10
C ASN A 320 14.99 -0.19 -2.40
N ILE A 321 14.40 -0.46 -3.55
CA ILE A 321 15.06 -0.26 -4.84
C ILE A 321 15.32 1.23 -5.10
N ALA A 322 14.32 2.08 -4.85
CA ALA A 322 14.40 3.51 -5.13
C ALA A 322 15.45 4.22 -4.28
N LEU A 323 15.48 3.95 -2.98
CA LEU A 323 16.47 4.52 -2.04
C LEU A 323 17.90 4.04 -2.32
N GLY A 324 18.06 2.85 -2.91
CA GLY A 324 19.37 2.37 -3.37
C GLY A 324 19.90 3.09 -4.62
N LYS A 325 19.03 3.79 -5.35
CA LYS A 325 19.38 4.50 -6.59
C LYS A 325 19.41 6.02 -6.42
N ALA A 326 18.57 6.56 -5.54
CA ALA A 326 18.48 7.99 -5.31
C ALA A 326 19.56 8.48 -4.35
N LYS A 327 20.08 9.68 -4.59
CA LYS A 327 20.95 10.35 -3.63
C LYS A 327 20.14 10.72 -2.39
N ALA A 328 20.71 10.46 -1.21
CA ALA A 328 20.07 10.81 0.06
C ALA A 328 19.70 12.30 0.13
N GLY A 329 18.48 12.60 0.57
CA GLY A 329 17.95 13.96 0.67
C GLY A 329 17.47 14.59 -0.65
N ASP A 330 17.59 13.90 -1.79
CA ASP A 330 17.08 14.37 -3.07
C ASP A 330 15.68 13.76 -3.35
N ALA A 331 14.65 14.43 -2.87
CA ALA A 331 13.26 14.00 -3.02
C ALA A 331 12.83 13.85 -4.50
N LYS A 332 13.35 14.72 -5.40
CA LYS A 332 13.03 14.65 -6.83
C LYS A 332 13.66 13.42 -7.48
N ALA A 333 14.94 13.13 -7.17
CA ALA A 333 15.59 11.92 -7.64
C ALA A 333 14.91 10.66 -7.07
N LEU A 334 14.47 10.72 -5.80
CA LEU A 334 13.73 9.62 -5.18
C LEU A 334 12.38 9.38 -5.89
N ALA A 335 11.63 10.40 -6.24
CA ALA A 335 10.37 10.26 -6.98
C ALA A 335 10.58 9.57 -8.34
N VAL A 336 11.62 9.99 -9.09
CA VAL A 336 12.00 9.35 -10.36
C VAL A 336 12.38 7.88 -10.13
N ALA A 337 13.16 7.59 -9.09
CA ALA A 337 13.58 6.23 -8.77
C ALA A 337 12.39 5.34 -8.33
N VAL A 338 11.42 5.86 -7.57
CA VAL A 338 10.18 5.15 -7.20
C VAL A 338 9.37 4.79 -8.44
N LYS A 339 9.24 5.74 -9.39
CA LYS A 339 8.55 5.48 -10.67
C LYS A 339 9.19 4.31 -11.42
N ALA A 340 10.50 4.32 -11.56
CA ALA A 340 11.25 3.26 -12.24
C ALA A 340 11.17 1.93 -11.50
N ALA A 341 11.31 1.95 -10.17
CA ALA A 341 11.25 0.76 -9.32
C ALA A 341 9.94 -0.02 -9.44
N GLY A 342 8.83 0.65 -9.79
CA GLY A 342 7.55 0.00 -10.03
C GLY A 342 7.57 -1.11 -11.11
N SER A 343 8.52 -1.06 -12.04
CA SER A 343 8.70 -2.09 -13.08
C SER A 343 9.84 -3.08 -12.78
N GLU A 344 10.58 -2.86 -11.69
CA GLU A 344 11.80 -3.63 -11.41
C GLU A 344 11.64 -4.65 -10.29
N PHE A 345 10.66 -4.47 -9.41
CA PHE A 345 10.40 -5.43 -8.34
C PHE A 345 9.39 -6.50 -8.78
N LYS A 346 9.40 -7.61 -8.06
CA LYS A 346 8.41 -8.66 -8.24
C LYS A 346 7.30 -8.50 -7.21
N SER A 347 6.14 -8.04 -7.69
CA SER A 347 4.97 -7.85 -6.84
C SER A 347 4.34 -9.18 -6.44
N VAL A 348 3.85 -9.25 -5.22
CA VAL A 348 3.05 -10.39 -4.73
C VAL A 348 1.68 -10.49 -5.41
N ARG A 349 1.28 -9.49 -6.19
CA ARG A 349 0.02 -9.41 -6.95
C ARG A 349 0.13 -9.89 -8.40
N GLY A 350 1.33 -10.26 -8.85
CA GLY A 350 1.64 -10.52 -10.25
C GLY A 350 2.10 -9.26 -10.99
N PRO A 351 1.77 -9.08 -12.27
CA PRO A 351 2.24 -7.95 -13.06
C PRO A 351 1.85 -6.59 -12.46
N PHE A 352 2.86 -5.73 -12.30
CA PHE A 352 2.70 -4.39 -11.74
C PHE A 352 3.61 -3.38 -12.46
N ALA A 353 3.10 -2.18 -12.69
CA ALA A 353 3.88 -1.01 -13.10
C ALA A 353 3.11 0.26 -12.70
N PHE A 354 3.81 1.38 -12.58
CA PHE A 354 3.15 2.67 -12.46
C PHE A 354 2.78 3.25 -13.84
N ASN A 355 1.55 3.72 -13.98
CA ASN A 355 1.09 4.49 -15.12
C ASN A 355 1.64 5.93 -15.09
N ASN A 356 1.37 6.75 -16.14
CA ASN A 356 1.81 8.16 -16.20
C ASN A 356 1.42 8.96 -14.95
N ASN A 357 0.25 8.70 -14.37
CA ASN A 357 -0.28 9.36 -13.16
C ASN A 357 0.21 8.77 -11.84
N ASN A 358 1.23 7.88 -11.85
CA ASN A 358 1.79 7.21 -10.67
C ASN A 358 0.83 6.28 -9.94
N LEU A 359 -0.25 5.84 -10.59
CA LEU A 359 -1.14 4.80 -10.12
C LEU A 359 -0.82 3.47 -10.81
N PRO A 360 -1.23 2.31 -10.24
CA PRO A 360 -0.81 1.02 -10.75
C PRO A 360 -1.52 0.61 -12.03
N VAL A 361 -0.77 -0.04 -12.91
CA VAL A 361 -1.27 -0.92 -13.97
C VAL A 361 -1.16 -2.33 -13.46
N GLN A 362 -2.28 -3.02 -13.27
CA GLN A 362 -2.33 -4.33 -12.63
C GLN A 362 -3.54 -5.15 -13.06
N ASN A 363 -3.61 -6.40 -12.62
CA ASN A 363 -4.77 -7.24 -12.81
C ASN A 363 -5.79 -7.01 -11.69
N TYR A 364 -7.06 -7.27 -12.01
CA TYR A 364 -8.14 -7.35 -11.03
C TYR A 364 -8.87 -8.67 -11.19
N TYR A 365 -9.17 -9.29 -10.07
CA TYR A 365 -9.69 -10.65 -9.95
C TYR A 365 -11.06 -10.62 -9.28
N ALA A 366 -11.82 -11.71 -9.45
CA ALA A 366 -13.01 -11.99 -8.67
C ALA A 366 -12.78 -13.29 -7.88
N PHE A 367 -13.01 -13.24 -6.57
CA PHE A 367 -12.85 -14.37 -5.65
C PHE A 367 -14.19 -14.69 -5.02
N GLU A 368 -14.59 -15.96 -5.06
CA GLU A 368 -15.72 -16.47 -4.30
C GLU A 368 -15.24 -16.89 -2.92
N THR A 369 -15.95 -16.49 -1.90
CA THR A 369 -15.69 -16.93 -0.53
C THR A 369 -16.28 -18.32 -0.32
N ILE A 370 -15.43 -19.29 -0.06
CA ILE A 370 -15.80 -20.69 0.11
C ILE A 370 -15.34 -21.25 1.45
N LYS A 371 -16.01 -22.32 1.89
CA LYS A 371 -15.54 -23.14 3.03
C LYS A 371 -14.51 -24.15 2.55
N SER A 372 -13.36 -24.22 3.21
CA SER A 372 -12.29 -25.18 2.96
C SER A 372 -11.87 -25.81 4.30
N GLY A 373 -12.38 -27.03 4.56
CA GLY A 373 -12.23 -27.66 5.89
C GLY A 373 -12.88 -26.80 6.98
N SER A 374 -12.11 -26.43 8.00
CA SER A 374 -12.54 -25.52 9.09
C SER A 374 -12.34 -24.04 8.77
N SER A 375 -11.72 -23.69 7.65
CA SER A 375 -11.39 -22.32 7.26
C SER A 375 -12.36 -21.78 6.21
N VAL A 376 -12.47 -20.45 6.13
CA VAL A 376 -13.16 -19.72 5.07
C VAL A 376 -12.10 -18.98 4.27
N VAL A 377 -12.07 -19.20 2.96
CA VAL A 377 -11.00 -18.70 2.07
C VAL A 377 -11.56 -18.17 0.75
N GLY A 378 -10.80 -17.33 0.07
CA GLY A 378 -11.07 -16.92 -1.30
C GLY A 378 -10.74 -18.04 -2.30
N LYS A 379 -11.57 -18.20 -3.31
CA LYS A 379 -11.34 -19.05 -4.49
C LYS A 379 -11.41 -18.17 -5.74
N LEU A 380 -10.35 -18.11 -6.51
CA LEU A 380 -10.34 -17.37 -7.78
C LEU A 380 -11.38 -17.95 -8.74
N VAL A 381 -12.32 -17.13 -9.17
CA VAL A 381 -13.42 -17.53 -10.10
C VAL A 381 -13.36 -16.79 -11.42
N ALA A 382 -12.69 -15.64 -11.51
CA ALA A 382 -12.46 -14.91 -12.76
C ALA A 382 -11.30 -13.93 -12.64
N THR A 383 -10.79 -13.51 -13.80
CA THR A 383 -9.87 -12.35 -13.94
C THR A 383 -10.52 -11.36 -14.91
N PRO A 384 -11.52 -10.56 -14.47
CA PRO A 384 -12.30 -9.72 -15.36
C PRO A 384 -11.47 -8.66 -16.10
N LEU A 385 -10.42 -8.12 -15.46
CA LEU A 385 -9.55 -7.08 -16.04
C LEU A 385 -8.08 -7.46 -15.87
N THR A 386 -7.32 -7.40 -16.97
CA THR A 386 -5.89 -7.71 -16.99
C THR A 386 -5.10 -6.49 -17.43
N ARG A 387 -3.98 -6.20 -16.75
CA ARG A 387 -3.13 -5.03 -17.01
C ARG A 387 -3.93 -3.72 -17.16
N GLN A 388 -4.95 -3.60 -16.31
CA GLN A 388 -5.87 -2.46 -16.36
C GLN A 388 -5.14 -1.18 -15.99
N THR A 389 -5.31 -0.16 -16.82
CA THR A 389 -5.02 1.24 -16.53
C THR A 389 -6.29 1.90 -16.01
N ASP A 390 -6.16 2.88 -15.11
CA ASP A 390 -7.33 3.61 -14.61
C ASP A 390 -7.96 4.52 -15.68
N ALA A 391 -9.24 4.82 -15.51
CA ALA A 391 -10.03 5.61 -16.46
C ALA A 391 -9.66 7.11 -16.51
N TYR A 392 -8.84 7.59 -15.57
CA TYR A 392 -8.54 9.02 -15.39
C TYR A 392 -7.14 9.39 -15.87
N HIS A 393 -6.28 8.42 -16.18
CA HIS A 393 -4.86 8.63 -16.48
C HIS A 393 -4.61 9.63 -17.63
N ALA A 394 -5.53 9.68 -18.61
CA ALA A 394 -5.42 10.63 -19.72
C ALA A 394 -5.61 12.11 -19.31
N GLN A 395 -6.24 12.35 -18.14
CA GLN A 395 -6.43 13.70 -17.59
C GLN A 395 -5.22 14.20 -16.80
N CYS A 396 -4.25 13.32 -16.51
CA CYS A 396 -3.03 13.67 -15.80
C CYS A 396 -2.03 14.32 -16.73
N ALA A 397 -1.51 15.50 -16.36
CA ALA A 397 -0.54 16.25 -17.15
C ALA A 397 0.92 15.75 -17.01
N LEU A 398 1.18 14.78 -16.15
CA LEU A 398 2.51 14.17 -16.02
C LEU A 398 2.83 13.35 -17.28
N LYS A 399 4.08 13.49 -17.76
CA LYS A 399 4.61 12.78 -18.95
C LYS A 399 5.40 11.55 -18.54
#